data_093b85ee78abfa1e3d81197aedf47da6
#
_entry.id   093b85ee78abfa1e3d81197aedf47da6
#
_cell.length_a   1.000
_cell.length_b   1.000
_cell.length_c   1.000
_cell.angle_alpha   90.00
_cell.angle_beta   90.00
_cell.angle_gamma   90.00
#
_symmetry.space_group_name_H-M   'P 1'
#
loop_
_entity.id
_entity.type
_entity.pdbx_description
1 polymer ?
#
loop_
_entity_poly.entity_id
_entity_poly.type
_entity_poly.pdbx_seq_one_letter_code
_entity_poly.pdbx_strand_id
1 'polypeptide(L)'
;MPQAERHTVGSFPSGSIHRRRFLRWGLAAASAFFAPRVLKAAVPEPTPSPERRLVFFNTHTGERLDACYCRSGRYDEGAIREINHILRDHRTGDVGAIALGLLDLLHGLCRRFETPQPFHVISGFRSAETNAALHSKGRGVASQSLHMYGRAIDIRVPGIRTCELKALALSLAAGGVGYYPQSDFVHVDIGRVRSW
;
A
#
# COMPACT_ATOMS: atom_id res chain seq x y z
N MET A 1 48.37 -50.83 -21.72
CA MET A 1 49.46 -51.02 -22.73
C MET A 1 48.94 -50.52 -24.05
N PRO A 2 49.75 -49.93 -24.90
CA PRO A 2 50.76 -48.88 -24.74
C PRO A 2 50.40 -47.66 -25.59
N GLN A 3 51.07 -46.61 -25.77
CA GLN A 3 52.38 -45.97 -25.72
C GLN A 3 52.14 -44.48 -25.89
N ALA A 4 52.61 -43.60 -25.25
CA ALA A 4 53.81 -42.80 -25.27
C ALA A 4 54.43 -42.50 -26.66
N GLU A 5 54.39 -41.23 -27.05
CA GLU A 5 55.47 -40.61 -27.79
C GLU A 5 55.64 -39.13 -27.58
N ARG A 6 56.82 -38.80 -27.31
CA ARG A 6 57.51 -37.58 -26.99
C ARG A 6 57.96 -36.82 -28.24
N HIS A 7 58.56 -35.70 -27.93
CA HIS A 7 59.49 -34.85 -28.72
C HIS A 7 58.81 -33.78 -29.55
N THR A 8 59.29 -32.56 -29.57
CA THR A 8 60.67 -32.06 -29.52
C THR A 8 60.70 -30.56 -29.18
N VAL A 9 61.79 -30.21 -28.56
CA VAL A 9 62.31 -28.88 -28.24
C VAL A 9 62.81 -28.16 -29.51
N GLY A 10 62.66 -26.85 -29.59
CA GLY A 10 63.36 -25.97 -30.55
C GLY A 10 63.34 -24.58 -30.00
N SER A 11 64.26 -24.14 -29.35
CA SER A 11 65.53 -23.42 -29.55
C SER A 11 65.31 -21.97 -29.99
N PHE A 12 65.78 -21.10 -29.10
CA PHE A 12 65.97 -19.66 -29.30
C PHE A 12 67.02 -19.36 -30.39
N PRO A 13 66.98 -18.07 -30.89
CA PRO A 13 68.22 -17.33 -30.73
C PRO A 13 68.04 -15.94 -30.13
N SER A 14 68.95 -15.64 -29.30
CA SER A 14 69.38 -14.37 -28.77
C SER A 14 69.94 -13.46 -29.86
N GLY A 15 69.62 -12.21 -29.77
CA GLY A 15 70.16 -11.15 -30.60
C GLY A 15 70.18 -9.83 -29.81
N SER A 16 71.38 -9.51 -29.38
CA SER A 16 71.74 -8.37 -28.51
C SER A 16 71.86 -7.04 -29.28
N ILE A 17 71.57 -5.99 -28.60
CA ILE A 17 72.23 -4.66 -28.55
C ILE A 17 72.18 -3.81 -29.82
N HIS A 18 71.56 -2.66 -29.70
CA HIS A 18 72.27 -1.39 -29.93
C HIS A 18 71.63 -0.21 -29.17
N ARG A 19 72.42 0.26 -28.19
CA ARG A 19 72.23 1.58 -27.59
C ARG A 19 72.62 2.67 -28.61
N ARG A 20 71.97 3.83 -28.43
CA ARG A 20 72.37 5.18 -28.76
C ARG A 20 71.68 5.81 -29.97
N ARG A 21 71.26 7.02 -29.62
CA ARG A 21 70.86 8.16 -30.48
C ARG A 21 69.39 8.16 -30.88
N PHE A 22 68.56 9.04 -30.36
CA PHE A 22 68.56 10.45 -30.61
C PHE A 22 67.74 11.22 -29.59
N LEU A 23 68.35 12.21 -29.03
CA LEU A 23 67.73 13.30 -28.34
C LEU A 23 66.99 14.20 -29.32
N ARG A 24 65.99 14.90 -28.75
CA ARG A 24 65.38 16.14 -29.21
C ARG A 24 64.27 15.97 -30.24
N TRP A 25 63.07 16.11 -29.74
CA TRP A 25 62.08 17.05 -30.27
C TRP A 25 60.96 17.26 -29.24
N GLY A 26 60.84 18.47 -28.77
CA GLY A 26 59.64 19.24 -28.56
C GLY A 26 58.69 18.80 -27.44
N LEU A 27 58.91 19.35 -26.27
CA LEU A 27 57.89 19.52 -25.24
C LEU A 27 56.79 20.48 -25.79
N ALA A 28 55.66 19.93 -26.22
CA ALA A 28 54.41 20.67 -26.32
C ALA A 28 53.49 20.13 -25.21
N ALA A 29 53.56 20.76 -24.06
CA ALA A 29 52.64 20.48 -22.96
C ALA A 29 51.26 21.01 -23.34
N ALA A 30 50.40 20.13 -23.86
CA ALA A 30 48.98 20.36 -23.90
C ALA A 30 48.42 20.11 -22.52
N SER A 31 48.34 21.12 -21.68
CA SER A 31 47.60 21.10 -20.41
C SER A 31 46.12 21.05 -20.74
N ALA A 32 45.60 19.83 -20.92
CA ALA A 32 44.17 19.61 -20.91
C ALA A 32 43.68 19.86 -19.49
N PHE A 33 43.08 21.03 -19.27
CA PHE A 33 42.32 21.32 -18.07
C PHE A 33 41.16 20.33 -17.99
N PHE A 34 41.37 19.23 -17.28
CA PHE A 34 40.30 18.41 -16.77
C PHE A 34 39.60 19.19 -15.63
N ALA A 35 38.69 20.08 -16.01
CA ALA A 35 37.73 20.58 -15.05
C ALA A 35 36.86 19.38 -14.60
N PRO A 36 36.81 19.07 -13.30
CA PRO A 36 35.89 18.03 -12.83
C PRO A 36 34.46 18.51 -13.15
N ARG A 37 33.85 17.92 -14.15
CA ARG A 37 32.40 18.03 -14.31
C ARG A 37 31.81 17.43 -13.06
N VAL A 38 31.45 18.28 -12.10
CA VAL A 38 30.55 17.87 -11.00
C VAL A 38 29.26 17.47 -11.67
N LEU A 39 29.09 16.17 -11.90
CA LEU A 39 27.78 15.60 -12.19
C LEU A 39 26.92 15.97 -10.97
N LYS A 40 26.10 17.01 -11.12
CA LYS A 40 25.01 17.24 -10.19
C LYS A 40 24.13 15.99 -10.28
N ALA A 41 24.29 15.09 -9.30
CA ALA A 41 23.37 13.98 -9.15
C ALA A 41 21.98 14.59 -9.10
N ALA A 42 21.17 14.33 -10.12
CA ALA A 42 19.78 14.70 -10.10
C ALA A 42 19.19 14.02 -8.87
N VAL A 43 18.84 14.80 -7.86
CA VAL A 43 18.03 14.31 -6.74
C VAL A 43 16.77 13.76 -7.40
N PRO A 44 16.46 12.46 -7.27
CA PRO A 44 15.26 11.94 -7.87
C PRO A 44 14.08 12.74 -7.30
N GLU A 45 13.31 13.37 -8.19
CA GLU A 45 12.07 14.03 -7.82
C GLU A 45 11.24 13.01 -7.03
N PRO A 46 10.73 13.37 -5.84
CA PRO A 46 9.91 12.45 -5.07
C PRO A 46 8.73 12.02 -5.93
N THR A 47 8.69 10.74 -6.28
CA THR A 47 7.53 10.18 -6.98
C THR A 47 6.29 10.53 -6.17
N PRO A 48 5.30 11.22 -6.77
CA PRO A 48 4.11 11.61 -6.03
C PRO A 48 3.50 10.37 -5.40
N SER A 49 3.33 10.40 -4.08
CA SER A 49 2.66 9.33 -3.35
C SER A 49 1.30 9.09 -4.02
N PRO A 50 0.94 7.84 -4.35
CA PRO A 50 -0.28 7.57 -5.09
C PRO A 50 -1.50 8.13 -4.35
N GLU A 51 -2.47 8.63 -5.11
CA GLU A 51 -3.75 9.07 -4.57
C GLU A 51 -4.43 7.91 -3.83
N ARG A 52 -5.03 8.20 -2.67
CA ARG A 52 -5.86 7.24 -1.94
C ARG A 52 -7.31 7.63 -2.13
N ARG A 53 -8.02 6.79 -2.86
CA ARG A 53 -9.42 6.95 -3.22
C ARG A 53 -10.22 5.78 -2.69
N LEU A 54 -11.43 6.05 -2.22
CA LEU A 54 -12.39 5.04 -1.76
C LEU A 54 -13.75 5.33 -2.39
N VAL A 55 -14.44 4.26 -2.76
CA VAL A 55 -15.81 4.32 -3.26
C VAL A 55 -16.71 3.58 -2.29
N PHE A 56 -17.76 4.26 -1.83
CA PHE A 56 -18.74 3.70 -0.91
C PHE A 56 -20.14 3.69 -1.53
N PHE A 57 -20.92 2.72 -1.15
CA PHE A 57 -22.35 2.66 -1.33
C PHE A 57 -23.00 2.27 0.00
N ASN A 58 -23.75 3.18 0.61
CA ASN A 58 -24.46 2.90 1.85
C ASN A 58 -25.74 2.13 1.53
N THR A 59 -25.83 0.88 1.99
CA THR A 59 -26.94 -0.02 1.66
C THR A 59 -28.27 0.36 2.34
N HIS A 60 -28.25 1.22 3.36
CA HIS A 60 -29.43 1.67 4.07
C HIS A 60 -29.99 2.99 3.54
N THR A 61 -29.11 3.89 3.10
CA THR A 61 -29.52 5.22 2.61
C THR A 61 -29.57 5.31 1.08
N GLY A 62 -28.94 4.34 0.38
CA GLY A 62 -28.80 4.34 -1.08
C GLY A 62 -27.77 5.35 -1.61
N GLU A 63 -27.09 6.06 -0.73
CA GLU A 63 -26.10 7.08 -1.09
C GLU A 63 -24.81 6.43 -1.64
N ARG A 64 -24.21 7.12 -2.61
CA ARG A 64 -22.91 6.74 -3.18
C ARG A 64 -21.94 7.89 -3.07
N LEU A 65 -20.69 7.58 -2.71
CA LEU A 65 -19.60 8.54 -2.64
C LEU A 65 -18.35 7.94 -3.32
N ASP A 66 -17.69 8.75 -4.13
CA ASP A 66 -16.35 8.48 -4.66
C ASP A 66 -15.43 9.60 -4.18
N ALA A 67 -14.55 9.32 -3.22
CA ALA A 67 -13.75 10.33 -2.54
C ALA A 67 -12.24 10.03 -2.61
N CYS A 68 -11.47 10.99 -3.09
CA CYS A 68 -10.02 11.01 -2.97
C CYS A 68 -9.64 11.69 -1.65
N TYR A 69 -9.43 10.91 -0.59
CA TYR A 69 -9.21 11.43 0.76
C TYR A 69 -7.73 11.74 1.08
N CYS A 70 -6.80 11.32 0.21
CA CYS A 70 -5.38 11.64 0.38
C CYS A 70 -4.70 11.78 -1.00
N ARG A 71 -3.99 12.90 -1.20
CA ARG A 71 -3.25 13.20 -2.42
C ARG A 71 -1.85 13.68 -2.07
N SER A 72 -0.84 13.06 -2.66
CA SER A 72 0.58 13.39 -2.38
C SER A 72 0.92 13.37 -0.87
N GLY A 73 0.36 12.40 -0.13
CA GLY A 73 0.57 12.24 1.31
C GLY A 73 -0.20 13.22 2.21
N ARG A 74 -1.02 14.13 1.63
CA ARG A 74 -1.84 15.10 2.36
C ARG A 74 -3.30 14.68 2.35
N TYR A 75 -3.90 14.63 3.52
CA TYR A 75 -5.32 14.31 3.67
C TYR A 75 -6.18 15.50 3.29
N ASP A 76 -7.29 15.23 2.58
CA ASP A 76 -8.29 16.21 2.20
C ASP A 76 -9.42 16.22 3.23
N GLU A 77 -9.50 17.29 4.01
CA GLU A 77 -10.53 17.42 5.06
C GLU A 77 -11.95 17.47 4.51
N GLY A 78 -12.14 18.01 3.29
CA GLY A 78 -13.44 18.03 2.62
C GLY A 78 -13.91 16.61 2.32
N ALA A 79 -13.08 15.83 1.65
CA ALA A 79 -13.36 14.43 1.35
C ALA A 79 -13.56 13.58 2.62
N ILE A 80 -12.81 13.86 3.70
CA ILE A 80 -12.98 13.16 4.99
C ILE A 80 -14.35 13.50 5.60
N ARG A 81 -14.80 14.75 5.53
CA ARG A 81 -16.16 15.12 6.02
C ARG A 81 -17.24 14.40 5.24
N GLU A 82 -17.13 14.30 3.91
CA GLU A 82 -18.07 13.53 3.08
C GLU A 82 -18.07 12.05 3.44
N ILE A 83 -16.88 11.47 3.69
CA ILE A 83 -16.76 10.08 4.15
C ILE A 83 -17.43 9.90 5.52
N ASN A 84 -17.20 10.80 6.48
CA ASN A 84 -17.85 10.74 7.78
C ASN A 84 -19.38 10.79 7.62
N HIS A 85 -19.88 11.61 6.70
CA HIS A 85 -21.31 11.74 6.45
C HIS A 85 -21.93 10.46 5.85
N ILE A 86 -21.32 9.87 4.81
CA ILE A 86 -21.87 8.66 4.20
C ILE A 86 -21.80 7.45 5.14
N LEU A 87 -20.80 7.44 6.05
CA LEU A 87 -20.58 6.39 7.06
C LEU A 87 -21.28 6.66 8.40
N ARG A 88 -22.16 7.65 8.48
CA ARG A 88 -22.93 7.99 9.69
C ARG A 88 -23.82 6.85 10.18
N ASP A 89 -24.27 6.94 11.39
CA ASP A 89 -25.32 6.04 11.91
C ASP A 89 -26.63 6.27 11.15
N HIS A 90 -27.01 5.30 10.32
CA HIS A 90 -28.23 5.41 9.50
C HIS A 90 -29.53 5.38 10.31
N ARG A 91 -29.50 5.05 11.60
CA ARG A 91 -30.69 4.98 12.49
C ARG A 91 -30.94 6.31 13.18
N THR A 92 -29.88 6.96 13.68
CA THR A 92 -29.98 8.23 14.40
C THR A 92 -29.64 9.43 13.53
N GLY A 93 -28.92 9.23 12.42
CA GLY A 93 -28.37 10.29 11.60
C GLY A 93 -27.06 10.89 12.13
N ASP A 94 -26.59 10.41 13.29
CA ASP A 94 -25.37 10.92 13.92
C ASP A 94 -24.13 10.69 13.08
N VAL A 95 -23.38 11.76 12.86
CA VAL A 95 -22.11 11.74 12.14
C VAL A 95 -20.96 11.67 13.14
N GLY A 96 -20.18 10.60 13.10
CA GLY A 96 -18.97 10.47 13.89
C GLY A 96 -17.71 10.54 13.05
N ALA A 97 -16.60 10.94 13.66
CA ALA A 97 -15.31 10.95 12.98
C ALA A 97 -14.81 9.53 12.69
N ILE A 98 -14.52 9.25 11.43
CA ILE A 98 -13.89 7.99 11.00
C ILE A 98 -12.36 8.14 11.11
N ALA A 99 -11.73 7.19 11.77
CA ALA A 99 -10.29 7.19 11.96
C ALA A 99 -9.56 7.03 10.62
N LEU A 100 -8.56 7.86 10.35
CA LEU A 100 -7.77 7.80 9.12
C LEU A 100 -7.13 6.42 8.90
N GLY A 101 -6.70 5.76 9.98
CA GLY A 101 -6.17 4.39 9.90
C GLY A 101 -7.19 3.38 9.37
N LEU A 102 -8.51 3.58 9.61
CA LEU A 102 -9.54 2.74 9.02
C LEU A 102 -9.67 2.99 7.51
N LEU A 103 -9.57 4.25 7.06
CA LEU A 103 -9.58 4.59 5.64
C LEU A 103 -8.35 3.99 4.93
N ASP A 104 -7.20 4.05 5.57
CA ASP A 104 -5.96 3.47 5.04
C ASP A 104 -6.01 1.93 4.98
N LEU A 105 -6.64 1.27 5.97
CA LEU A 105 -6.92 -0.15 5.92
C LEU A 105 -7.82 -0.51 4.74
N LEU A 106 -8.91 0.22 4.55
CA LEU A 106 -9.84 0.02 3.42
C LEU A 106 -9.15 0.25 2.08
N HIS A 107 -8.31 1.29 1.96
CA HIS A 107 -7.52 1.51 0.76
C HIS A 107 -6.53 0.36 0.50
N GLY A 108 -5.87 -0.15 1.55
CA GLY A 108 -5.02 -1.32 1.45
C GLY A 108 -5.79 -2.56 0.98
N LEU A 109 -7.04 -2.70 1.39
CA LEU A 109 -7.94 -3.79 0.97
C LEU A 109 -8.34 -3.64 -0.51
N CYS A 110 -8.73 -2.42 -0.95
CA CYS A 110 -9.02 -2.12 -2.36
C CYS A 110 -7.89 -2.51 -3.30
N ARG A 111 -6.65 -2.29 -2.90
CA ARG A 111 -5.47 -2.65 -3.71
C ARG A 111 -5.27 -4.16 -3.91
N ARG A 112 -6.02 -4.98 -3.19
CA ARG A 112 -6.02 -6.44 -3.33
C ARG A 112 -7.12 -6.94 -4.25
N PHE A 113 -8.04 -6.07 -4.67
CA PHE A 113 -9.07 -6.42 -5.63
C PHE A 113 -8.50 -6.40 -7.05
N GLU A 114 -8.89 -7.37 -7.87
CA GLU A 114 -8.54 -7.41 -9.30
C GLU A 114 -9.20 -6.27 -10.06
N THR A 115 -10.42 -5.87 -9.63
CA THR A 115 -11.21 -4.79 -10.23
C THR A 115 -11.66 -3.83 -9.14
N PRO A 116 -11.56 -2.50 -9.36
CA PRO A 116 -12.08 -1.53 -8.42
C PRO A 116 -13.59 -1.70 -8.23
N GLN A 117 -14.02 -1.94 -6.99
CA GLN A 117 -15.41 -2.12 -6.62
C GLN A 117 -15.75 -1.21 -5.43
N PRO A 118 -16.99 -0.69 -5.33
CA PRO A 118 -17.43 0.07 -4.18
C PRO A 118 -17.55 -0.84 -2.95
N PHE A 119 -17.19 -0.31 -1.79
CA PHE A 119 -17.59 -0.93 -0.54
C PHE A 119 -19.09 -0.71 -0.31
N HIS A 120 -19.86 -1.78 -0.26
CA HIS A 120 -21.23 -1.77 0.22
C HIS A 120 -21.20 -1.75 1.75
N VAL A 121 -21.60 -0.61 2.32
CA VAL A 121 -21.54 -0.36 3.75
C VAL A 121 -22.81 -0.88 4.40
N ILE A 122 -22.65 -1.81 5.33
CA ILE A 122 -23.71 -2.37 6.18
C ILE A 122 -23.80 -1.58 7.50
N SER A 123 -22.65 -1.18 8.06
CA SER A 123 -22.58 -0.33 9.26
C SER A 123 -21.23 0.40 9.28
N GLY A 124 -21.27 1.71 9.34
CA GLY A 124 -20.12 2.58 9.58
C GLY A 124 -20.01 3.00 11.03
N PHE A 125 -20.04 4.31 11.29
CA PHE A 125 -20.17 4.85 12.65
C PHE A 125 -21.47 4.39 13.29
N ARG A 126 -21.42 4.19 14.59
CA ARG A 126 -22.57 3.77 15.39
C ARG A 126 -22.66 4.63 16.64
N SER A 127 -23.78 5.30 16.83
CA SER A 127 -24.06 6.09 18.03
C SER A 127 -24.12 5.20 19.28
N ALA A 128 -23.93 5.80 20.45
CA ALA A 128 -24.08 5.09 21.71
C ALA A 128 -25.50 4.53 21.90
N GLU A 129 -26.52 5.27 21.45
CA GLU A 129 -27.92 4.86 21.46
C GLU A 129 -28.13 3.59 20.60
N THR A 130 -27.69 3.63 19.35
CA THR A 130 -27.80 2.45 18.46
C THR A 130 -27.02 1.26 19.02
N ASN A 131 -25.82 1.49 19.58
CA ASN A 131 -25.04 0.40 20.15
C ASN A 131 -25.71 -0.23 21.36
N ALA A 132 -26.29 0.56 22.26
CA ALA A 132 -27.06 0.10 23.42
C ALA A 132 -28.28 -0.72 22.98
N ALA A 133 -29.04 -0.20 21.99
CA ALA A 133 -30.20 -0.89 21.44
C ALA A 133 -29.88 -2.23 20.76
N LEU A 134 -28.72 -2.35 20.11
CA LEU A 134 -28.26 -3.60 19.50
C LEU A 134 -27.73 -4.58 20.55
N HIS A 135 -27.02 -4.08 21.57
CA HIS A 135 -26.51 -4.88 22.68
C HIS A 135 -27.65 -5.52 23.48
N SER A 136 -28.68 -4.74 23.80
CA SER A 136 -29.86 -5.25 24.54
C SER A 136 -30.64 -6.34 23.80
N LYS A 137 -30.57 -6.38 22.47
CA LYS A 137 -31.20 -7.43 21.63
C LYS A 137 -30.38 -8.72 21.56
N GLY A 138 -29.28 -8.85 22.34
CA GLY A 138 -28.48 -10.08 22.46
C GLY A 138 -27.77 -10.50 21.16
N ARG A 139 -27.52 -9.57 20.23
CA ARG A 139 -26.94 -9.87 18.91
C ARG A 139 -25.41 -10.00 18.91
N GLY A 140 -24.78 -10.31 20.05
CA GLY A 140 -23.32 -10.43 20.16
C GLY A 140 -22.56 -9.11 19.95
N VAL A 141 -23.25 -7.98 20.07
CA VAL A 141 -22.64 -6.65 19.96
C VAL A 141 -21.93 -6.29 21.26
N ALA A 142 -20.64 -5.95 21.19
CA ALA A 142 -19.88 -5.52 22.34
C ALA A 142 -20.42 -4.18 22.88
N SER A 143 -20.46 -4.03 24.22
CA SER A 143 -20.83 -2.76 24.86
C SER A 143 -19.90 -1.62 24.49
N GLN A 144 -18.61 -1.91 24.30
CA GLN A 144 -17.57 -0.97 23.85
C GLN A 144 -17.17 -1.31 22.39
N SER A 145 -18.10 -1.10 21.46
CA SER A 145 -17.87 -1.41 20.07
C SER A 145 -16.96 -0.37 19.39
N LEU A 146 -16.00 -0.82 18.56
CA LEU A 146 -15.12 0.07 17.80
C LEU A 146 -15.86 0.92 16.75
N HIS A 147 -17.08 0.55 16.35
CA HIS A 147 -17.97 1.39 15.53
C HIS A 147 -18.30 2.72 16.21
N MET A 148 -18.44 2.74 17.54
CA MET A 148 -18.74 3.96 18.30
C MET A 148 -17.61 4.99 18.26
N TYR A 149 -16.41 4.56 17.90
CA TYR A 149 -15.20 5.38 17.81
C TYR A 149 -14.76 5.62 16.36
N GLY A 150 -15.59 5.26 15.36
CA GLY A 150 -15.22 5.33 13.95
C GLY A 150 -14.01 4.47 13.55
N ARG A 151 -13.76 3.40 14.31
CA ARG A 151 -12.58 2.53 14.14
C ARG A 151 -12.93 1.15 13.59
N ALA A 152 -14.18 0.94 13.17
CA ALA A 152 -14.67 -0.30 12.58
C ALA A 152 -15.71 -0.01 11.50
N ILE A 153 -15.86 -0.95 10.57
CA ILE A 153 -16.85 -0.93 9.52
C ILE A 153 -17.28 -2.37 9.16
N ASP A 154 -18.57 -2.54 8.88
CA ASP A 154 -19.15 -3.77 8.35
C ASP A 154 -19.41 -3.58 6.86
N ILE A 155 -18.80 -4.42 6.02
CA ILE A 155 -18.79 -4.26 4.56
C ILE A 155 -19.02 -5.58 3.82
N ARG A 156 -19.50 -5.44 2.60
CA ARG A 156 -19.34 -6.43 1.53
C ARG A 156 -18.90 -5.73 0.25
N VAL A 157 -18.43 -6.51 -0.72
CA VAL A 157 -17.94 -5.97 -2.00
C VAL A 157 -18.62 -6.74 -3.14
N PRO A 158 -19.33 -6.07 -4.06
CA PRO A 158 -19.95 -6.74 -5.19
C PRO A 158 -18.95 -7.56 -6.01
N GLY A 159 -19.34 -8.79 -6.36
CA GLY A 159 -18.47 -9.68 -7.14
C GLY A 159 -17.36 -10.39 -6.35
N ILE A 160 -17.19 -10.08 -5.05
CA ILE A 160 -16.25 -10.76 -4.16
C ILE A 160 -17.05 -11.49 -3.09
N ARG A 161 -16.87 -12.79 -2.98
CA ARG A 161 -17.53 -13.58 -1.92
C ARG A 161 -17.03 -13.15 -0.55
N THR A 162 -17.89 -13.10 0.44
CA THR A 162 -17.51 -12.63 1.79
C THR A 162 -16.43 -13.50 2.45
N CYS A 163 -16.31 -14.77 2.10
CA CYS A 163 -15.19 -15.62 2.55
C CYS A 163 -13.85 -15.20 1.92
N GLU A 164 -13.83 -14.75 0.67
CA GLU A 164 -12.64 -14.20 0.00
C GLU A 164 -12.29 -12.83 0.58
N LEU A 165 -13.28 -11.97 0.77
CA LEU A 165 -13.09 -10.66 1.42
C LEU A 165 -12.49 -10.83 2.83
N LYS A 166 -12.97 -11.81 3.62
CA LYS A 166 -12.37 -12.17 4.91
C LYS A 166 -10.89 -12.53 4.75
N ALA A 167 -10.56 -13.41 3.81
CA ALA A 167 -9.18 -13.87 3.61
C ALA A 167 -8.26 -12.71 3.22
N LEU A 168 -8.73 -11.80 2.34
CA LEU A 168 -8.00 -10.59 1.97
C LEU A 168 -7.80 -9.66 3.18
N ALA A 169 -8.84 -9.45 3.99
CA ALA A 169 -8.74 -8.61 5.19
C ALA A 169 -7.76 -9.18 6.22
N LEU A 170 -7.79 -10.50 6.45
CA LEU A 170 -6.84 -11.17 7.34
C LEU A 170 -5.39 -11.06 6.85
N SER A 171 -5.17 -11.10 5.53
CA SER A 171 -3.83 -10.98 4.95
C SER A 171 -3.16 -9.62 5.18
N LEU A 172 -3.94 -8.58 5.52
CA LEU A 172 -3.41 -7.26 5.87
C LEU A 172 -2.83 -7.22 7.29
N ALA A 173 -3.27 -8.13 8.18
CA ALA A 173 -2.86 -8.18 9.60
C ALA A 173 -2.96 -6.80 10.31
N ALA A 174 -3.92 -5.96 9.91
CA ALA A 174 -4.01 -4.55 10.33
C ALA A 174 -4.98 -4.32 11.50
N GLY A 175 -5.77 -5.36 11.89
CA GLY A 175 -6.73 -5.24 12.97
C GLY A 175 -7.64 -6.46 13.10
N GLY A 176 -8.82 -6.28 13.68
CA GLY A 176 -9.82 -7.34 13.85
C GLY A 176 -10.61 -7.60 12.57
N VAL A 177 -10.91 -8.90 12.33
CA VAL A 177 -11.73 -9.35 11.22
C VAL A 177 -12.81 -10.31 11.72
N GLY A 178 -14.06 -9.91 11.61
CA GLY A 178 -15.24 -10.72 11.93
C GLY A 178 -15.93 -11.24 10.68
N TYR A 179 -16.38 -12.49 10.70
CA TYR A 179 -17.03 -13.10 9.54
C TYR A 179 -18.49 -13.48 9.83
N TYR A 180 -19.39 -12.89 9.06
CA TYR A 180 -20.83 -13.04 9.24
C TYR A 180 -21.51 -13.57 7.96
N PRO A 181 -21.34 -14.86 7.63
CA PRO A 181 -21.81 -15.43 6.36
C PRO A 181 -23.32 -15.39 6.19
N GLN A 182 -24.09 -15.55 7.28
CA GLN A 182 -25.57 -15.51 7.21
C GLN A 182 -26.10 -14.09 6.93
N SER A 183 -25.35 -13.07 7.31
CA SER A 183 -25.70 -11.66 7.09
C SER A 183 -24.96 -11.06 5.89
N ASP A 184 -24.14 -11.85 5.22
CA ASP A 184 -23.35 -11.52 4.03
C ASP A 184 -22.51 -10.26 4.19
N PHE A 185 -21.71 -10.20 5.27
CA PHE A 185 -20.73 -9.14 5.46
C PHE A 185 -19.49 -9.60 6.22
N VAL A 186 -18.45 -8.78 6.13
CA VAL A 186 -17.22 -8.89 6.92
C VAL A 186 -17.06 -7.62 7.74
N HIS A 187 -16.80 -7.78 9.04
CA HIS A 187 -16.37 -6.71 9.92
C HIS A 187 -14.86 -6.52 9.78
N VAL A 188 -14.41 -5.29 9.66
CA VAL A 188 -13.00 -4.93 9.77
C VAL A 188 -12.80 -3.76 10.72
N ASP A 189 -11.75 -3.81 11.54
CA ASP A 189 -11.41 -2.76 12.48
C ASP A 189 -9.89 -2.54 12.60
N ILE A 190 -9.50 -1.43 13.22
CA ILE A 190 -8.12 -1.06 13.50
C ILE A 190 -7.75 -1.27 14.98
N GLY A 191 -8.35 -2.24 15.64
CA GLY A 191 -7.97 -2.68 16.97
C GLY A 191 -6.81 -3.69 16.93
N ARG A 192 -6.68 -4.49 17.97
CA ARG A 192 -5.71 -5.59 17.97
C ARG A 192 -6.04 -6.62 16.89
N VAL A 193 -5.04 -7.23 16.29
CA VAL A 193 -5.23 -8.31 15.31
C VAL A 193 -5.90 -9.50 15.96
N ARG A 194 -7.05 -9.90 15.43
CA ARG A 194 -7.86 -11.05 15.87
C ARG A 194 -8.88 -11.43 14.79
N SER A 195 -9.47 -12.62 14.89
CA SER A 195 -10.58 -13.03 14.01
C SER A 195 -11.62 -13.84 14.77
N TRP A 196 -12.88 -13.81 14.33
CA TRP A 196 -14.00 -14.58 14.87
C TRP A 196 -15.05 -14.89 13.81
#